data_60ba30a5ec54d4bef66c6f47e4d80323
#
_entry.id   60ba30a5ec54d4bef66c6f47e4d80323
#
_cell.length_a   1.000
_cell.length_b   1.000
_cell.length_c   1.000
_cell.angle_alpha   90.00
_cell.angle_beta   90.00
_cell.angle_gamma   90.00
#
_symmetry.space_group_name_H-M   'P 1'
#
loop_
_entity.id
_entity.type
_entity.pdbx_description
1 polymer ?
#
loop_
_entity_poly.entity_id
_entity_poly.type
_entity_poly.pdbx_seq_one_letter_code
_entity_poly.pdbx_strand_id
1 'polypeptide(L)'
;MQTWMLVVGIVLVQPPVAILAQTVAQSPAAGSSESGSTNVSPAADETGRWIEQLDSDRYLTREEATQKLVAAGPAAFDVLLEVANGDKPEPADRAIWVLQQGAGNDDEDVQWEAYTHLAQIEGRPLLVARSLLALAEIKHRRAVTRILTQGAKIMEPGVDEVFGRTRERQIVLDKEWRGGDEGLEDVAAVRDIRVVFIRGADVTPKGIAKLSKMPYLQQLLIYGVKLSDEQVTDLKHQLAKVPFVDFRRGALLGITSQQNGPKAIVGSVRPNTAAATAGLLPGDIIEQLDGQDVGNFQHLTSLISKHYAGDEVTLQIARGKNTLTQKIQFGSW
;
A
#
# COMPACT_ATOMS: atom_id res chain seq x y z
N MET A 1 49.60 -7.90 8.38
CA MET A 1 48.66 -8.37 7.34
C MET A 1 47.60 -7.31 7.22
N GLN A 2 47.64 -6.51 6.17
CA GLN A 2 46.75 -5.37 5.91
C GLN A 2 45.50 -5.86 5.19
N THR A 3 44.34 -5.57 5.75
CA THR A 3 43.03 -5.82 5.11
C THR A 3 42.54 -4.53 4.51
N TRP A 4 42.39 -4.51 3.20
CA TRP A 4 41.90 -3.39 2.39
C TRP A 4 40.36 -3.23 2.54
N MET A 5 39.94 -2.05 2.91
CA MET A 5 38.56 -1.63 2.98
C MET A 5 38.20 -0.93 1.66
N LEU A 6 37.33 -1.55 0.87
CA LEU A 6 36.83 -1.01 -0.41
C LEU A 6 35.62 -0.13 -0.11
N VAL A 7 35.79 1.19 -0.20
CA VAL A 7 34.70 2.16 -0.14
C VAL A 7 34.17 2.36 -1.56
N VAL A 8 32.95 1.90 -1.83
CA VAL A 8 32.22 2.21 -3.06
C VAL A 8 31.42 3.46 -2.84
N GLY A 9 31.88 4.57 -3.39
CA GLY A 9 31.16 5.84 -3.43
C GLY A 9 30.07 5.80 -4.50
N ILE A 10 28.81 5.95 -4.12
CA ILE A 10 27.69 6.18 -5.04
C ILE A 10 27.60 7.69 -5.27
N VAL A 11 27.90 8.12 -6.49
CA VAL A 11 27.71 9.49 -6.97
C VAL A 11 26.24 9.64 -7.40
N LEU A 12 25.48 10.44 -6.66
CA LEU A 12 24.13 10.88 -7.05
C LEU A 12 24.28 12.02 -8.10
N VAL A 13 23.94 11.70 -9.34
CA VAL A 13 23.76 12.70 -10.41
C VAL A 13 22.31 13.14 -10.41
N GLN A 14 22.05 14.39 -10.03
CA GLN A 14 20.75 15.04 -10.19
C GLN A 14 20.65 15.66 -11.59
N PRO A 15 19.52 15.49 -12.33
CA PRO A 15 19.27 16.25 -13.54
C PRO A 15 18.69 17.63 -13.21
N PRO A 16 18.93 18.65 -14.06
CA PRO A 16 18.49 20.02 -13.83
C PRO A 16 17.01 20.22 -14.17
N VAL A 17 16.34 20.96 -13.30
CA VAL A 17 14.97 21.45 -13.46
C VAL A 17 14.98 22.56 -14.53
N ALA A 18 14.29 22.34 -15.64
CA ALA A 18 14.00 23.39 -16.63
C ALA A 18 12.57 23.92 -16.38
N ILE A 19 12.52 25.18 -15.96
CA ILE A 19 11.31 26.00 -15.92
C ILE A 19 11.02 26.49 -17.33
N LEU A 20 9.85 26.23 -17.87
CA LEU A 20 9.35 26.94 -19.06
C LEU A 20 7.92 27.44 -18.77
N ALA A 21 7.85 28.78 -18.91
CA ALA A 21 6.68 29.58 -18.62
C ALA A 21 5.60 29.50 -19.70
N GLN A 22 4.41 29.79 -19.25
CA GLN A 22 3.12 29.92 -19.93
C GLN A 22 3.14 30.83 -21.17
N THR A 23 2.33 30.46 -22.16
CA THR A 23 1.68 31.46 -23.02
C THR A 23 0.23 31.02 -23.26
N VAL A 24 -0.67 31.86 -22.79
CA VAL A 24 -2.12 31.82 -23.02
C VAL A 24 -2.39 32.37 -24.43
N ALA A 25 -3.17 31.69 -25.24
CA ALA A 25 -3.82 32.27 -26.42
C ALA A 25 -5.27 31.75 -26.54
N GLN A 26 -6.11 32.75 -26.75
CA GLN A 26 -7.56 32.74 -26.76
C GLN A 26 -8.19 32.02 -27.95
N SER A 27 -9.38 31.43 -27.72
CA SER A 27 -10.37 31.01 -28.73
C SER A 27 -10.95 32.17 -29.53
N PRO A 28 -11.47 31.88 -30.73
CA PRO A 28 -12.80 32.35 -31.05
C PRO A 28 -13.77 31.26 -31.48
N ALA A 29 -15.06 31.57 -31.27
CA ALA A 29 -16.20 30.70 -31.41
C ALA A 29 -16.82 30.66 -32.82
N ALA A 30 -17.60 29.58 -33.02
CA ALA A 30 -18.85 29.43 -33.78
C ALA A 30 -18.79 29.25 -35.30
N GLY A 31 -19.42 28.15 -35.71
CA GLY A 31 -19.88 27.90 -37.07
C GLY A 31 -20.38 26.46 -37.23
N SER A 32 -21.69 26.30 -37.02
CA SER A 32 -22.47 25.08 -37.24
C SER A 32 -22.55 24.70 -38.71
N SER A 33 -22.35 23.39 -39.05
CA SER A 33 -23.14 22.71 -40.08
C SER A 33 -22.95 21.19 -39.96
N GLU A 34 -24.06 20.49 -39.74
CA GLU A 34 -24.19 19.02 -39.81
C GLU A 34 -23.92 18.52 -41.22
N SER A 35 -23.07 17.50 -41.31
CA SER A 35 -23.22 16.46 -42.35
C SER A 35 -22.57 15.17 -41.82
N GLY A 36 -23.40 14.14 -41.65
CA GLY A 36 -22.98 12.81 -41.21
C GLY A 36 -21.96 12.22 -42.21
N SER A 37 -20.74 12.10 -41.70
CA SER A 37 -19.70 11.30 -42.29
C SER A 37 -19.06 10.56 -41.11
N THR A 38 -19.11 9.23 -41.13
CA THR A 38 -18.36 8.36 -40.23
C THR A 38 -16.87 8.67 -40.41
N ASN A 39 -16.36 9.58 -39.56
CA ASN A 39 -14.94 9.86 -39.46
C ASN A 39 -14.25 8.67 -38.81
N VAL A 40 -13.90 7.66 -39.63
CA VAL A 40 -12.87 6.69 -39.30
C VAL A 40 -11.57 7.49 -39.26
N SER A 41 -10.91 7.52 -38.11
CA SER A 41 -9.63 8.22 -37.94
C SER A 41 -8.61 7.67 -38.95
N PRO A 42 -7.84 8.50 -39.66
CA PRO A 42 -6.86 8.03 -40.64
C PRO A 42 -5.90 6.97 -40.09
N ALA A 43 -5.58 7.01 -38.80
CA ALA A 43 -4.73 6.04 -38.12
C ALA A 43 -5.37 4.63 -38.03
N ALA A 44 -6.69 4.52 -37.90
CA ALA A 44 -7.38 3.22 -37.84
C ALA A 44 -7.37 2.50 -39.18
N ASP A 45 -7.47 3.24 -40.30
CA ASP A 45 -7.43 2.70 -41.67
C ASP A 45 -6.04 2.20 -42.04
N GLU A 46 -4.99 2.88 -41.58
CA GLU A 46 -3.61 2.44 -41.77
C GLU A 46 -3.27 1.18 -40.94
N THR A 47 -3.69 1.13 -39.69
CA THR A 47 -3.48 -0.05 -38.81
C THR A 47 -4.16 -1.30 -39.43
N GLY A 48 -5.39 -1.16 -39.94
CA GLY A 48 -6.09 -2.24 -40.61
C GLY A 48 -5.30 -2.80 -41.84
N ARG A 49 -4.69 -1.93 -42.65
CA ARG A 49 -3.85 -2.32 -43.76
C ARG A 49 -2.58 -3.06 -43.30
N TRP A 50 -1.93 -2.64 -42.21
CA TRP A 50 -0.74 -3.34 -41.71
C TRP A 50 -1.12 -4.71 -41.13
N ILE A 51 -2.29 -4.85 -40.50
CA ILE A 51 -2.81 -6.14 -40.07
C ILE A 51 -3.02 -7.10 -41.24
N GLU A 52 -3.66 -6.66 -42.35
CA GLU A 52 -3.81 -7.46 -43.54
C GLU A 52 -2.44 -7.90 -44.15
N GLN A 53 -1.45 -7.02 -44.04
CA GLN A 53 -0.09 -7.29 -44.54
C GLN A 53 0.67 -8.33 -43.71
N LEU A 54 0.26 -8.61 -42.46
CA LEU A 54 0.86 -9.69 -41.65
C LEU A 54 0.66 -11.07 -42.26
N ASP A 55 -0.37 -11.25 -43.12
CA ASP A 55 -0.69 -12.49 -43.85
C ASP A 55 -0.18 -12.48 -45.30
N SER A 56 0.66 -11.53 -45.68
CA SER A 56 1.21 -11.44 -47.03
C SER A 56 2.16 -12.62 -47.33
N ASP A 57 2.13 -13.16 -48.57
CA ASP A 57 3.08 -14.18 -49.03
C ASP A 57 4.53 -13.67 -49.04
N ARG A 58 4.74 -12.35 -49.12
CA ARG A 58 6.05 -11.73 -49.21
C ARG A 58 6.61 -11.44 -47.82
N TYR A 59 7.73 -12.06 -47.44
CA TYR A 59 8.40 -11.90 -46.17
C TYR A 59 8.66 -10.42 -45.80
N LEU A 60 9.22 -9.63 -46.74
CA LEU A 60 9.52 -8.21 -46.51
C LEU A 60 8.28 -7.37 -46.17
N THR A 61 7.13 -7.67 -46.81
CA THR A 61 5.87 -6.99 -46.51
C THR A 61 5.38 -7.28 -45.09
N ARG A 62 5.47 -8.55 -44.66
CA ARG A 62 5.13 -8.94 -43.26
C ARG A 62 6.04 -8.25 -42.25
N GLU A 63 7.36 -8.17 -42.56
CA GLU A 63 8.34 -7.54 -41.69
C GLU A 63 8.09 -6.04 -41.55
N GLU A 64 7.88 -5.33 -42.66
CA GLU A 64 7.54 -3.91 -42.66
C GLU A 64 6.25 -3.62 -41.88
N ALA A 65 5.21 -4.42 -42.07
CA ALA A 65 3.95 -4.31 -41.33
C ALA A 65 4.16 -4.52 -39.82
N THR A 66 4.92 -5.54 -39.43
CA THR A 66 5.28 -5.82 -38.07
C THR A 66 5.99 -4.61 -37.40
N GLN A 67 6.98 -4.01 -38.07
CA GLN A 67 7.70 -2.84 -37.60
C GLN A 67 6.78 -1.61 -37.43
N LYS A 68 5.86 -1.38 -38.36
CA LYS A 68 4.88 -0.29 -38.28
C LYS A 68 3.91 -0.49 -37.13
N LEU A 69 3.48 -1.71 -36.84
CA LEU A 69 2.62 -2.05 -35.72
C LEU A 69 3.34 -1.88 -34.38
N VAL A 70 4.64 -2.21 -34.30
CA VAL A 70 5.47 -1.89 -33.11
C VAL A 70 5.53 -0.38 -32.89
N ALA A 71 5.75 0.40 -33.96
CA ALA A 71 5.82 1.85 -33.89
C ALA A 71 4.47 2.50 -33.52
N ALA A 72 3.34 1.90 -33.91
CA ALA A 72 2.01 2.35 -33.56
C ALA A 72 1.71 2.17 -32.06
N GLY A 73 2.37 1.22 -31.39
CA GLY A 73 2.26 0.99 -29.95
C GLY A 73 0.83 0.66 -29.49
N PRO A 74 0.37 1.25 -28.36
CA PRO A 74 -0.95 0.92 -27.78
C PRO A 74 -2.14 1.08 -28.71
N ALA A 75 -2.08 1.99 -29.67
CA ALA A 75 -3.15 2.20 -30.65
C ALA A 75 -3.47 0.96 -31.51
N ALA A 76 -2.54 0.01 -31.59
CA ALA A 76 -2.73 -1.24 -32.35
C ALA A 76 -3.10 -2.44 -31.45
N PHE A 77 -3.04 -2.33 -30.13
CA PHE A 77 -3.11 -3.50 -29.23
C PHE A 77 -4.46 -4.23 -29.28
N ASP A 78 -5.58 -3.53 -29.38
CA ASP A 78 -6.91 -4.15 -29.48
C ASP A 78 -7.02 -5.02 -30.71
N VAL A 79 -6.63 -4.49 -31.88
CA VAL A 79 -6.69 -5.24 -33.16
C VAL A 79 -5.66 -6.38 -33.18
N LEU A 80 -4.48 -6.18 -32.56
CA LEU A 80 -3.47 -7.24 -32.41
C LEU A 80 -3.97 -8.38 -31.53
N LEU A 81 -4.77 -8.13 -30.51
CA LEU A 81 -5.40 -9.17 -29.68
C LEU A 81 -6.36 -10.03 -30.53
N GLU A 82 -7.17 -9.41 -31.38
CA GLU A 82 -8.07 -10.13 -32.28
C GLU A 82 -7.28 -11.06 -33.24
N VAL A 83 -6.18 -10.54 -33.81
CA VAL A 83 -5.31 -11.33 -34.72
C VAL A 83 -4.60 -12.45 -33.96
N ALA A 84 -4.14 -12.18 -32.74
CA ALA A 84 -3.45 -13.16 -31.88
C ALA A 84 -4.35 -14.37 -31.53
N ASN A 85 -5.67 -14.13 -31.42
CA ASN A 85 -6.68 -15.16 -31.17
C ASN A 85 -7.31 -15.72 -32.44
N GLY A 86 -6.85 -15.29 -33.61
CA GLY A 86 -7.34 -15.75 -34.90
C GLY A 86 -6.77 -17.11 -35.31
N ASP A 87 -7.37 -17.70 -36.37
CA ASP A 87 -7.05 -19.07 -36.85
C ASP A 87 -5.74 -19.17 -37.62
N LYS A 88 -5.13 -18.05 -38.03
CA LYS A 88 -3.92 -18.01 -38.86
C LYS A 88 -2.66 -17.97 -38.01
N PRO A 89 -1.83 -19.03 -37.99
CA PRO A 89 -0.69 -19.12 -37.07
C PRO A 89 0.37 -18.04 -37.24
N GLU A 90 0.79 -17.75 -38.49
CA GLU A 90 1.85 -16.76 -38.76
C GLU A 90 1.46 -15.34 -38.37
N PRO A 91 0.29 -14.78 -38.76
CA PRO A 91 -0.20 -13.50 -38.26
C PRO A 91 -0.37 -13.47 -36.73
N ALA A 92 -0.90 -14.55 -36.14
CA ALA A 92 -1.09 -14.62 -34.67
C ALA A 92 0.24 -14.56 -33.92
N ASP A 93 1.26 -15.32 -34.34
CA ASP A 93 2.57 -15.29 -33.69
C ASP A 93 3.24 -13.90 -33.82
N ARG A 94 3.08 -13.23 -34.99
CA ARG A 94 3.57 -11.86 -35.19
C ARG A 94 2.85 -10.84 -34.31
N ALA A 95 1.54 -10.94 -34.20
CA ALA A 95 0.74 -10.09 -33.31
C ALA A 95 1.16 -10.24 -31.85
N ILE A 96 1.34 -11.48 -31.39
CA ILE A 96 1.87 -11.78 -30.05
C ILE A 96 3.25 -11.15 -29.86
N TRP A 97 4.13 -11.26 -30.86
CA TRP A 97 5.47 -10.69 -30.79
C TRP A 97 5.42 -9.16 -30.66
N VAL A 98 4.55 -8.46 -31.41
CA VAL A 98 4.38 -7.00 -31.30
C VAL A 98 3.88 -6.62 -29.91
N LEU A 99 2.89 -7.32 -29.35
CA LEU A 99 2.43 -7.10 -27.96
C LEU A 99 3.56 -7.31 -26.96
N GLN A 100 4.44 -8.30 -27.16
CA GLN A 100 5.60 -8.52 -26.31
C GLN A 100 6.64 -7.39 -26.39
N GLN A 101 6.79 -6.73 -27.56
CA GLN A 101 7.62 -5.52 -27.65
C GLN A 101 7.03 -4.38 -26.80
N GLY A 102 5.71 -4.19 -26.82
CA GLY A 102 5.02 -3.25 -25.93
C GLY A 102 5.23 -3.58 -24.45
N ALA A 103 5.20 -4.87 -24.10
CA ALA A 103 5.47 -5.33 -22.73
C ALA A 103 6.92 -5.08 -22.26
N GLY A 104 7.87 -4.93 -23.20
CA GLY A 104 9.27 -4.55 -22.94
C GLY A 104 9.55 -3.05 -23.01
N ASN A 105 8.54 -2.20 -23.18
CA ASN A 105 8.69 -0.74 -23.26
C ASN A 105 9.16 -0.15 -21.93
N ASP A 106 9.83 1.02 -21.97
CA ASP A 106 10.24 1.74 -20.75
C ASP A 106 9.07 2.46 -20.05
N ASP A 107 8.01 2.77 -20.80
CA ASP A 107 6.77 3.37 -20.26
C ASP A 107 5.91 2.29 -19.60
N GLU A 108 5.67 2.47 -18.30
CA GLU A 108 4.90 1.52 -17.50
C GLU A 108 3.41 1.45 -17.89
N ASP A 109 2.84 2.52 -18.46
CA ASP A 109 1.46 2.50 -18.95
C ASP A 109 1.35 1.66 -20.22
N VAL A 110 2.33 1.78 -21.13
CA VAL A 110 2.44 0.91 -22.30
C VAL A 110 2.65 -0.56 -21.89
N GLN A 111 3.52 -0.83 -20.92
CA GLN A 111 3.70 -2.18 -20.37
C GLN A 111 2.38 -2.74 -19.83
N TRP A 112 1.65 -1.93 -19.05
CA TRP A 112 0.37 -2.33 -18.47
C TRP A 112 -0.64 -2.73 -19.54
N GLU A 113 -0.82 -1.91 -20.57
CA GLU A 113 -1.73 -2.20 -21.66
C GLU A 113 -1.31 -3.46 -22.42
N ALA A 114 -0.03 -3.58 -22.78
CA ALA A 114 0.49 -4.75 -23.47
C ALA A 114 0.28 -6.05 -22.67
N TYR A 115 0.60 -6.06 -21.38
CA TYR A 115 0.36 -7.23 -20.54
C TYR A 115 -1.12 -7.51 -20.34
N THR A 116 -1.98 -6.49 -20.34
CA THR A 116 -3.44 -6.67 -20.27
C THR A 116 -3.97 -7.42 -21.49
N HIS A 117 -3.47 -7.12 -22.68
CA HIS A 117 -3.83 -7.83 -23.91
C HIS A 117 -3.21 -9.24 -23.95
N LEU A 118 -1.92 -9.37 -23.61
CA LEU A 118 -1.25 -10.68 -23.55
C LEU A 118 -1.92 -11.65 -22.55
N ALA A 119 -2.54 -11.14 -21.48
CA ALA A 119 -3.27 -11.94 -20.50
C ALA A 119 -4.62 -12.48 -21.01
N GLN A 120 -5.10 -11.99 -22.17
CA GLN A 120 -6.36 -12.40 -22.81
C GLN A 120 -6.16 -13.33 -24.01
N ILE A 121 -4.92 -13.71 -24.32
CA ILE A 121 -4.62 -14.59 -25.46
C ILE A 121 -5.04 -16.01 -25.16
N GLU A 122 -5.83 -16.59 -26.04
CA GLU A 122 -6.32 -17.97 -25.91
C GLU A 122 -5.25 -18.99 -26.32
N GLY A 123 -5.34 -20.20 -25.78
CA GLY A 123 -4.46 -21.31 -26.14
C GLY A 123 -2.99 -21.19 -25.70
N ARG A 124 -2.61 -20.13 -24.98
CA ARG A 124 -1.22 -19.85 -24.55
C ARG A 124 -1.10 -19.70 -23.00
N PRO A 125 -1.39 -20.72 -22.19
CA PRO A 125 -1.54 -20.60 -20.74
C PRO A 125 -0.28 -20.08 -20.02
N LEU A 126 0.92 -20.42 -20.50
CA LEU A 126 2.17 -19.92 -19.91
C LEU A 126 2.37 -18.43 -20.17
N LEU A 127 2.03 -17.94 -21.36
CA LEU A 127 2.10 -16.51 -21.68
C LEU A 127 1.12 -15.72 -20.81
N VAL A 128 -0.12 -16.19 -20.72
CA VAL A 128 -1.16 -15.61 -19.86
C VAL A 128 -0.71 -15.55 -18.39
N ALA A 129 -0.20 -16.65 -17.85
CA ALA A 129 0.28 -16.69 -16.46
C ALA A 129 1.42 -15.68 -16.20
N ARG A 130 2.39 -15.58 -17.13
CA ARG A 130 3.50 -14.61 -17.03
C ARG A 130 2.99 -13.17 -17.10
N SER A 131 2.02 -12.89 -17.97
CA SER A 131 1.41 -11.56 -18.11
C SER A 131 0.64 -11.15 -16.85
N LEU A 132 -0.13 -12.05 -16.27
CA LEU A 132 -0.84 -11.81 -15.00
C LEU A 132 0.14 -11.53 -13.83
N LEU A 133 1.27 -12.23 -13.78
CA LEU A 133 2.32 -11.97 -12.80
C LEU A 133 2.94 -10.59 -12.99
N ALA A 134 3.23 -10.19 -14.24
CA ALA A 134 3.76 -8.87 -14.55
C ALA A 134 2.77 -7.75 -14.19
N LEU A 135 1.49 -7.90 -14.54
CA LEU A 135 0.43 -6.97 -14.13
C LEU A 135 0.35 -6.82 -12.60
N ALA A 136 0.44 -7.94 -11.87
CA ALA A 136 0.42 -7.90 -10.42
C ALA A 136 1.65 -7.17 -9.84
N GLU A 137 2.81 -7.25 -10.49
CA GLU A 137 4.02 -6.54 -10.11
C GLU A 137 3.93 -5.03 -10.40
N ILE A 138 3.44 -4.66 -11.58
CA ILE A 138 3.19 -3.25 -11.92
C ILE A 138 2.18 -2.65 -10.93
N LYS A 139 1.09 -3.35 -10.66
CA LYS A 139 0.09 -2.92 -9.67
C LYS A 139 0.70 -2.69 -8.29
N HIS A 140 1.58 -3.59 -7.85
CA HIS A 140 2.31 -3.47 -6.60
C HIS A 140 3.19 -2.20 -6.57
N ARG A 141 4.03 -1.97 -7.59
CA ARG A 141 4.89 -0.77 -7.66
C ARG A 141 4.08 0.52 -7.65
N ARG A 142 3.01 0.59 -8.45
CA ARG A 142 2.09 1.74 -8.48
C ARG A 142 1.43 1.97 -7.12
N ALA A 143 0.99 0.91 -6.46
CA ALA A 143 0.40 0.98 -5.14
C ALA A 143 1.40 1.50 -4.10
N VAL A 144 2.64 0.99 -4.07
CA VAL A 144 3.71 1.47 -3.18
C VAL A 144 3.95 2.97 -3.37
N THR A 145 4.11 3.42 -4.62
CA THR A 145 4.32 4.85 -4.91
C THR A 145 3.14 5.69 -4.41
N ARG A 146 1.90 5.29 -4.69
CA ARG A 146 0.71 6.03 -4.27
C ARG A 146 0.57 6.12 -2.76
N ILE A 147 0.72 5.00 -2.04
CA ILE A 147 0.56 5.03 -0.58
C ILE A 147 1.64 5.88 0.10
N LEU A 148 2.88 5.87 -0.40
CA LEU A 148 3.96 6.71 0.12
C LEU A 148 3.67 8.20 -0.10
N THR A 149 3.19 8.60 -1.28
CA THR A 149 2.79 9.99 -1.55
C THR A 149 1.57 10.44 -0.73
N GLN A 150 0.72 9.49 -0.32
CA GLN A 150 -0.44 9.73 0.55
C GLN A 150 -0.09 9.72 2.05
N GLY A 151 1.18 9.55 2.41
CA GLY A 151 1.66 9.63 3.79
C GLY A 151 1.75 8.29 4.54
N ALA A 152 1.61 7.15 3.86
CA ALA A 152 1.95 5.87 4.46
C ALA A 152 3.46 5.75 4.70
N LYS A 153 3.84 5.00 5.72
CA LYS A 153 5.23 4.68 6.04
C LYS A 153 5.45 3.18 5.90
N ILE A 154 6.41 2.78 5.08
CA ILE A 154 6.84 1.39 5.00
C ILE A 154 8.07 1.25 5.88
N MET A 155 7.96 0.39 6.89
CA MET A 155 9.07 0.10 7.82
C MET A 155 9.65 -1.26 7.47
N GLU A 156 10.94 -1.27 7.19
CA GLU A 156 11.67 -2.49 6.86
C GLU A 156 11.87 -3.39 8.10
N PRO A 157 12.10 -4.69 7.91
CA PRO A 157 12.42 -5.61 9.00
C PRO A 157 13.59 -5.10 9.84
N GLY A 158 13.50 -5.31 11.14
CA GLY A 158 14.53 -4.84 12.05
C GLY A 158 14.21 -5.21 13.49
N VAL A 159 14.98 -4.67 14.43
CA VAL A 159 14.67 -4.77 15.85
C VAL A 159 14.11 -3.43 16.31
N ASP A 160 12.97 -3.47 16.98
CA ASP A 160 12.43 -2.28 17.64
C ASP A 160 13.37 -1.87 18.79
N GLU A 161 14.00 -0.71 18.65
CA GLU A 161 15.01 -0.22 19.62
C GLU A 161 14.42 -0.02 21.03
N VAL A 162 13.12 0.21 21.13
CA VAL A 162 12.43 0.47 22.40
C VAL A 162 12.04 -0.82 23.12
N PHE A 163 11.57 -1.83 22.39
CA PHE A 163 11.03 -3.06 22.95
C PHE A 163 11.91 -4.29 22.72
N GLY A 164 12.99 -4.18 21.92
CA GLY A 164 13.88 -5.28 21.59
C GLY A 164 13.20 -6.41 20.81
N ARG A 165 12.03 -6.15 20.20
CA ARG A 165 11.26 -7.14 19.45
C ARG A 165 11.63 -7.09 17.98
N THR A 166 11.73 -8.26 17.34
CA THR A 166 11.86 -8.33 15.89
C THR A 166 10.63 -7.73 15.23
N ARG A 167 10.85 -6.78 14.33
CA ARG A 167 9.82 -6.14 13.52
C ARG A 167 9.86 -6.76 12.12
N GLU A 168 8.72 -7.21 11.63
CA GLU A 168 8.53 -7.59 10.24
C GLU A 168 8.30 -6.35 9.36
N ARG A 169 8.40 -6.51 8.05
CA ARG A 169 8.05 -5.45 7.10
C ARG A 169 6.59 -5.05 7.29
N GLN A 170 6.34 -3.78 7.56
CA GLN A 170 5.01 -3.30 7.91
C GLN A 170 4.68 -1.97 7.24
N ILE A 171 3.38 -1.75 7.01
CA ILE A 171 2.83 -0.45 6.64
C ILE A 171 2.27 0.22 7.89
N VAL A 172 2.63 1.49 8.10
CA VAL A 172 2.06 2.33 9.15
C VAL A 172 1.27 3.46 8.51
N LEU A 173 0.00 3.56 8.87
CA LEU A 173 -0.91 4.62 8.50
C LEU A 173 -1.21 5.44 9.76
N ASP A 174 -0.64 6.62 9.87
CA ASP A 174 -0.84 7.50 11.02
C ASP A 174 -1.63 8.77 10.64
N LYS A 175 -1.53 9.82 11.44
CA LYS A 175 -2.22 11.10 11.23
C LYS A 175 -1.82 11.80 9.92
N GLU A 176 -0.70 11.41 9.30
CA GLU A 176 -0.23 11.96 8.03
C GLU A 176 -0.87 11.25 6.83
N TRP A 177 -1.59 10.15 7.06
CA TRP A 177 -2.32 9.43 6.03
C TRP A 177 -3.44 10.27 5.42
N ARG A 178 -3.39 10.48 4.10
CA ARG A 178 -4.34 11.28 3.32
C ARG A 178 -5.15 10.45 2.32
N GLY A 179 -4.84 9.16 2.20
CA GLY A 179 -5.48 8.28 1.23
C GLY A 179 -6.92 7.89 1.60
N GLY A 180 -7.34 8.14 2.85
CA GLY A 180 -8.66 7.76 3.32
C GLY A 180 -8.98 6.30 3.03
N ASP A 181 -10.26 6.00 2.81
CA ASP A 181 -10.72 4.64 2.50
C ASP A 181 -10.36 4.17 1.07
N GLU A 182 -10.20 5.10 0.13
CA GLU A 182 -9.83 4.76 -1.25
C GLU A 182 -8.39 4.26 -1.30
N GLY A 183 -7.48 4.96 -0.63
CA GLY A 183 -6.07 4.56 -0.57
C GLY A 183 -5.85 3.21 0.12
N LEU A 184 -6.80 2.71 0.92
CA LEU A 184 -6.70 1.36 1.50
C LEU A 184 -6.83 0.24 0.44
N GLU A 185 -7.33 0.53 -0.77
CA GLU A 185 -7.25 -0.40 -1.90
C GLU A 185 -5.82 -0.54 -2.42
N ASP A 186 -5.08 0.57 -2.46
CA ASP A 186 -3.66 0.54 -2.80
C ASP A 186 -2.85 -0.16 -1.72
N VAL A 187 -3.13 0.09 -0.42
CA VAL A 187 -2.52 -0.68 0.67
C VAL A 187 -2.76 -2.18 0.49
N ALA A 188 -3.99 -2.58 0.12
CA ALA A 188 -4.33 -3.98 -0.11
C ALA A 188 -3.64 -4.59 -1.35
N ALA A 189 -3.15 -3.77 -2.28
CA ALA A 189 -2.42 -4.21 -3.46
C ALA A 189 -0.90 -4.37 -3.21
N VAL A 190 -0.39 -3.86 -2.08
CA VAL A 190 1.03 -4.03 -1.72
C VAL A 190 1.30 -5.47 -1.30
N ARG A 191 2.32 -6.07 -1.91
CA ARG A 191 2.76 -7.45 -1.63
C ARG A 191 3.79 -7.46 -0.49
N ASP A 192 4.07 -8.63 0.04
CA ASP A 192 5.12 -8.88 1.06
C ASP A 192 4.97 -8.10 2.37
N ILE A 193 3.76 -7.63 2.65
CA ILE A 193 3.41 -6.99 3.91
C ILE A 193 2.65 -7.98 4.79
N ARG A 194 3.17 -8.21 5.99
CA ARG A 194 2.54 -9.08 6.99
C ARG A 194 1.85 -8.30 8.09
N VAL A 195 2.24 -7.06 8.30
CA VAL A 195 1.71 -6.22 9.37
C VAL A 195 1.21 -4.89 8.79
N VAL A 196 -0.03 -4.53 9.09
CA VAL A 196 -0.56 -3.18 8.85
C VAL A 196 -0.91 -2.56 10.19
N PHE A 197 -0.37 -1.39 10.46
CA PHE A 197 -0.63 -0.64 11.67
C PHE A 197 -1.34 0.68 11.33
N ILE A 198 -2.61 0.77 11.66
CA ILE A 198 -3.42 1.99 11.54
C ILE A 198 -3.38 2.71 12.89
N ARG A 199 -2.86 3.93 12.93
CA ARG A 199 -2.62 4.69 14.15
C ARG A 199 -3.19 6.10 14.06
N GLY A 200 -4.49 6.24 14.33
CA GLY A 200 -5.17 7.54 14.30
C GLY A 200 -5.32 8.11 12.89
N ALA A 201 -5.23 7.28 11.86
CA ALA A 201 -5.57 7.66 10.49
C ALA A 201 -7.08 7.85 10.34
N ASP A 202 -7.49 8.78 9.48
CA ASP A 202 -8.89 9.03 9.18
C ASP A 202 -9.40 8.00 8.14
N VAL A 203 -9.91 6.90 8.66
CA VAL A 203 -10.44 5.77 7.87
C VAL A 203 -11.69 5.21 8.52
N THR A 204 -12.59 4.64 7.71
CA THR A 204 -13.85 4.06 8.18
C THR A 204 -13.78 2.53 8.27
N PRO A 205 -14.75 1.88 8.96
CA PRO A 205 -14.86 0.42 8.95
C PRO A 205 -14.88 -0.19 7.55
N LYS A 206 -15.56 0.47 6.60
CA LYS A 206 -15.66 0.02 5.21
C LYS A 206 -14.30 0.01 4.51
N GLY A 207 -13.49 1.04 4.75
CA GLY A 207 -12.11 1.08 4.24
C GLY A 207 -11.26 -0.01 4.85
N ILE A 208 -11.26 -0.14 6.18
CA ILE A 208 -10.47 -1.15 6.91
C ILE A 208 -10.79 -2.57 6.43
N ALA A 209 -12.06 -2.88 6.15
CA ALA A 209 -12.48 -4.18 5.67
C ALA A 209 -11.83 -4.59 4.34
N LYS A 210 -11.40 -3.62 3.49
CA LYS A 210 -10.69 -3.90 2.24
C LYS A 210 -9.37 -4.62 2.46
N LEU A 211 -8.73 -4.44 3.63
CA LEU A 211 -7.47 -5.10 3.98
C LEU A 211 -7.60 -6.62 4.14
N SER A 212 -8.83 -7.15 4.30
CA SER A 212 -9.09 -8.60 4.28
C SER A 212 -8.69 -9.29 2.96
N LYS A 213 -8.48 -8.49 1.88
CA LYS A 213 -8.04 -8.98 0.56
C LYS A 213 -6.53 -9.19 0.48
N MET A 214 -5.75 -8.74 1.45
CA MET A 214 -4.30 -8.91 1.47
C MET A 214 -3.92 -10.37 1.72
N PRO A 215 -3.23 -11.05 0.77
CA PRO A 215 -3.03 -12.49 0.86
C PRO A 215 -2.04 -12.90 1.96
N TYR A 216 -1.15 -12.01 2.37
CA TYR A 216 -0.07 -12.29 3.32
C TYR A 216 -0.22 -11.55 4.65
N LEU A 217 -1.31 -10.82 4.86
CA LEU A 217 -1.56 -10.08 6.10
C LEU A 217 -1.75 -11.04 7.27
N GLN A 218 -0.89 -10.92 8.26
CA GLN A 218 -0.93 -11.73 9.49
C GLN A 218 -1.39 -10.93 10.71
N GLN A 219 -1.07 -9.64 10.73
CA GLN A 219 -1.40 -8.77 11.84
C GLN A 219 -1.99 -7.44 11.35
N LEU A 220 -3.13 -7.07 11.90
CA LEU A 220 -3.76 -5.78 11.67
C LEU A 220 -3.99 -5.10 13.02
N LEU A 221 -3.27 -4.01 13.26
CA LEU A 221 -3.33 -3.24 14.50
C LEU A 221 -4.09 -1.94 14.20
N ILE A 222 -5.20 -1.69 14.90
CA ILE A 222 -6.09 -0.54 14.67
C ILE A 222 -6.22 0.23 15.98
N TYR A 223 -5.44 1.31 16.09
CA TYR A 223 -5.37 2.11 17.31
C TYR A 223 -5.80 3.55 17.04
N GLY A 224 -6.68 4.08 17.88
CA GLY A 224 -7.10 5.48 17.83
C GLY A 224 -8.03 5.83 16.66
N VAL A 225 -8.58 4.84 15.97
CA VAL A 225 -9.67 5.04 15.01
C VAL A 225 -10.99 5.04 15.79
N LYS A 226 -11.86 6.01 15.52
CA LYS A 226 -13.17 6.14 16.19
C LYS A 226 -14.14 5.08 15.67
N LEU A 227 -14.28 3.98 16.41
CA LEU A 227 -15.17 2.86 16.07
C LEU A 227 -16.11 2.59 17.23
N SER A 228 -17.39 2.33 16.97
CA SER A 228 -18.32 1.81 17.96
C SER A 228 -18.03 0.32 18.25
N ASP A 229 -18.52 -0.19 19.36
CA ASP A 229 -18.33 -1.61 19.71
C ASP A 229 -19.02 -2.56 18.72
N GLU A 230 -20.16 -2.11 18.14
CA GLU A 230 -20.85 -2.82 17.05
C GLU A 230 -19.95 -2.87 15.78
N GLN A 231 -19.40 -1.74 15.37
CA GLN A 231 -18.48 -1.67 14.22
C GLN A 231 -17.23 -2.53 14.42
N VAL A 232 -16.67 -2.59 15.64
CA VAL A 232 -15.54 -3.46 15.97
C VAL A 232 -15.94 -4.94 15.83
N THR A 233 -17.17 -5.30 16.27
CA THR A 233 -17.67 -6.67 16.15
C THR A 233 -17.85 -7.07 14.69
N ASP A 234 -18.48 -6.21 13.88
CA ASP A 234 -18.66 -6.45 12.45
C ASP A 234 -17.32 -6.55 11.70
N LEU A 235 -16.37 -5.67 12.02
CA LEU A 235 -15.04 -5.73 11.44
C LEU A 235 -14.29 -7.03 11.78
N LYS A 236 -14.41 -7.53 13.01
CA LYS A 236 -13.82 -8.83 13.39
C LYS A 236 -14.36 -9.97 12.52
N HIS A 237 -15.66 -9.94 12.19
CA HIS A 237 -16.23 -10.92 11.27
C HIS A 237 -15.69 -10.77 9.83
N GLN A 238 -15.61 -9.56 9.32
CA GLN A 238 -15.11 -9.29 7.97
C GLN A 238 -13.60 -9.59 7.83
N LEU A 239 -12.85 -9.43 8.91
CA LEU A 239 -11.40 -9.67 9.01
C LEU A 239 -11.06 -11.07 9.54
N ALA A 240 -11.99 -11.99 9.60
CA ALA A 240 -11.79 -13.33 10.17
C ALA A 240 -10.67 -14.17 9.51
N LYS A 241 -10.26 -13.79 8.28
CA LYS A 241 -9.11 -14.41 7.59
C LYS A 241 -7.75 -13.88 8.05
N VAL A 242 -7.71 -12.74 8.75
CA VAL A 242 -6.48 -12.16 9.30
C VAL A 242 -6.18 -12.82 10.64
N PRO A 243 -5.06 -13.53 10.80
CA PRO A 243 -4.78 -14.34 12.00
C PRO A 243 -4.80 -13.55 13.31
N PHE A 244 -4.36 -12.28 13.28
CA PHE A 244 -4.34 -11.43 14.47
C PHE A 244 -4.87 -10.04 14.15
N VAL A 245 -5.93 -9.62 14.84
CA VAL A 245 -6.51 -8.27 14.74
C VAL A 245 -6.64 -7.70 16.15
N ASP A 246 -5.99 -6.54 16.40
CA ASP A 246 -6.04 -5.83 17.69
C ASP A 246 -6.67 -4.44 17.52
N PHE A 247 -7.71 -4.18 18.29
CA PHE A 247 -8.41 -2.90 18.31
C PHE A 247 -8.16 -2.18 19.64
N ARG A 248 -7.69 -0.94 19.57
CA ARG A 248 -7.53 -0.09 20.74
C ARG A 248 -8.07 1.33 20.48
N ARG A 249 -8.74 1.88 21.46
CA ARG A 249 -9.31 3.24 21.36
C ARG A 249 -8.26 4.36 21.35
N GLY A 250 -6.98 4.01 21.47
CA GLY A 250 -5.87 4.93 21.23
C GLY A 250 -5.25 5.56 22.47
N ALA A 251 -5.73 5.23 23.66
CA ALA A 251 -5.08 5.65 24.89
C ALA A 251 -3.65 5.09 25.02
N LEU A 252 -2.70 5.96 25.31
CA LEU A 252 -1.31 5.58 25.56
C LEU A 252 -0.87 6.08 26.94
N LEU A 253 -0.47 5.16 27.82
CA LEU A 253 0.17 5.49 29.10
C LEU A 253 1.67 5.77 28.93
N GLY A 254 2.36 5.00 28.08
CA GLY A 254 3.76 5.18 27.75
C GLY A 254 4.74 4.48 28.69
N ILE A 255 4.38 3.28 29.16
CA ILE A 255 5.24 2.41 29.99
C ILE A 255 5.51 1.07 29.32
N THR A 256 6.59 0.40 29.74
CA THR A 256 6.83 -1.01 29.44
C THR A 256 6.68 -1.85 30.70
N SER A 257 6.46 -3.16 30.53
CA SER A 257 6.52 -4.11 31.65
C SER A 257 7.96 -4.41 32.03
N GLN A 258 8.22 -4.58 33.32
CA GLN A 258 9.51 -5.09 33.78
C GLN A 258 9.64 -6.60 33.55
N GLN A 259 8.57 -7.36 33.78
CA GLN A 259 8.49 -8.82 33.59
C GLN A 259 7.04 -9.27 33.39
N ASN A 260 6.85 -10.43 32.77
CA ASN A 260 5.54 -11.10 32.76
C ASN A 260 5.33 -11.79 34.12
N GLY A 261 4.74 -11.08 35.06
CA GLY A 261 4.51 -11.54 36.40
C GLY A 261 3.07 -11.27 36.89
N PRO A 262 2.75 -11.66 38.12
CA PRO A 262 1.41 -11.50 38.72
C PRO A 262 1.05 -10.07 39.07
N LYS A 263 1.92 -9.09 38.83
CA LYS A 263 1.71 -7.68 39.10
C LYS A 263 2.07 -6.81 37.91
N ALA A 264 1.44 -5.65 37.74
CA ALA A 264 1.74 -4.66 36.71
C ALA A 264 2.91 -3.76 37.17
N ILE A 265 4.15 -4.25 37.01
CA ILE A 265 5.37 -3.53 37.41
C ILE A 265 5.87 -2.72 36.20
N VAL A 266 6.08 -1.43 36.42
CA VAL A 266 6.65 -0.51 35.41
C VAL A 266 8.12 -0.85 35.19
N GLY A 267 8.48 -1.26 33.96
CA GLY A 267 9.86 -1.55 33.58
C GLY A 267 10.61 -0.30 33.13
N SER A 268 10.01 0.46 32.22
CA SER A 268 10.52 1.77 31.81
C SER A 268 9.38 2.74 31.52
N VAL A 269 9.69 4.03 31.59
CA VAL A 269 8.77 5.12 31.28
C VAL A 269 9.31 5.86 30.06
N ARG A 270 8.48 5.98 29.04
CA ARG A 270 8.84 6.64 27.78
C ARG A 270 8.78 8.17 27.97
N PRO A 271 9.80 8.93 27.54
CA PRO A 271 9.77 10.39 27.59
C PRO A 271 8.57 10.98 26.84
N ASN A 272 8.08 12.13 27.28
CA ASN A 272 6.97 12.86 26.66
C ASN A 272 5.65 12.06 26.56
N THR A 273 5.38 11.18 27.52
CA THR A 273 4.14 10.41 27.62
C THR A 273 3.35 10.76 28.88
N ALA A 274 2.10 10.31 28.93
CA ALA A 274 1.23 10.47 30.08
C ALA A 274 1.87 9.98 31.41
N ALA A 275 2.55 8.83 31.34
CA ALA A 275 3.27 8.28 32.50
C ALA A 275 4.43 9.17 32.95
N ALA A 276 5.21 9.72 31.99
CA ALA A 276 6.31 10.64 32.32
C ALA A 276 5.79 11.93 32.98
N THR A 277 4.72 12.51 32.42
CA THR A 277 4.08 13.72 32.93
C THR A 277 3.51 13.48 34.37
N ALA A 278 2.95 12.30 34.59
CA ALA A 278 2.43 11.91 35.92
C ALA A 278 3.53 11.49 36.92
N GLY A 279 4.80 11.48 36.53
CA GLY A 279 5.91 11.13 37.42
C GLY A 279 5.97 9.66 37.81
N LEU A 280 5.48 8.76 36.93
CA LEU A 280 5.69 7.32 37.10
C LEU A 280 7.19 6.99 36.96
N LEU A 281 7.65 6.03 37.74
CA LEU A 281 9.05 5.59 37.74
C LEU A 281 9.17 4.09 37.49
N PRO A 282 10.29 3.62 36.93
CA PRO A 282 10.60 2.19 36.90
C PRO A 282 10.52 1.59 38.32
N GLY A 283 9.91 0.42 38.44
CA GLY A 283 9.66 -0.26 39.71
C GLY A 283 8.34 0.06 40.38
N ASP A 284 7.57 1.05 39.90
CA ASP A 284 6.21 1.29 40.39
C ASP A 284 5.31 0.09 40.06
N ILE A 285 4.41 -0.24 41.00
CA ILE A 285 3.41 -1.28 40.79
C ILE A 285 2.06 -0.57 40.61
N ILE A 286 1.42 -0.76 39.47
CA ILE A 286 0.07 -0.22 39.24
C ILE A 286 -0.93 -1.19 39.84
N GLU A 287 -1.61 -0.74 40.89
CA GLU A 287 -2.58 -1.55 41.68
C GLU A 287 -4.00 -1.35 41.18
N GLN A 288 -4.39 -0.12 40.81
CA GLN A 288 -5.75 0.18 40.33
C GLN A 288 -5.73 1.21 39.20
N LEU A 289 -6.72 1.11 38.31
CA LEU A 289 -7.10 2.11 37.33
C LEU A 289 -8.58 2.41 37.50
N ASP A 290 -8.92 3.67 37.79
CA ASP A 290 -10.30 4.15 38.10
C ASP A 290 -11.03 3.25 39.12
N GLY A 291 -10.31 2.83 40.16
CA GLY A 291 -10.85 1.99 41.23
C GLY A 291 -10.98 0.50 40.84
N GLN A 292 -10.63 0.11 39.64
CA GLN A 292 -10.59 -1.30 39.21
C GLN A 292 -9.21 -1.90 39.50
N ASP A 293 -9.16 -3.02 40.21
CA ASP A 293 -7.93 -3.72 40.53
C ASP A 293 -7.18 -4.18 39.30
N VAL A 294 -5.87 -3.97 39.28
CA VAL A 294 -4.97 -4.37 38.21
C VAL A 294 -4.20 -5.62 38.64
N GLY A 295 -4.54 -6.78 38.12
CA GLY A 295 -3.89 -8.05 38.45
C GLY A 295 -2.48 -8.18 37.89
N ASN A 296 -2.27 -7.83 36.63
CA ASN A 296 -0.97 -7.89 35.94
C ASN A 296 -0.90 -6.89 34.78
N PHE A 297 0.25 -6.83 34.11
CA PHE A 297 0.46 -5.89 33.01
C PHE A 297 -0.50 -6.11 31.82
N GLN A 298 -0.87 -7.34 31.53
CA GLN A 298 -1.83 -7.66 30.48
C GLN A 298 -3.24 -7.15 30.84
N HIS A 299 -3.65 -7.31 32.10
CA HIS A 299 -4.91 -6.76 32.58
C HIS A 299 -4.91 -5.23 32.51
N LEU A 300 -3.81 -4.56 32.93
CA LEU A 300 -3.64 -3.11 32.78
C LEU A 300 -3.81 -2.67 31.33
N THR A 301 -3.15 -3.36 30.40
CA THR A 301 -3.25 -3.07 28.95
C THR A 301 -4.70 -3.23 28.45
N SER A 302 -5.41 -4.26 28.92
CA SER A 302 -6.82 -4.48 28.59
C SER A 302 -7.71 -3.33 29.12
N LEU A 303 -7.46 -2.84 30.32
CA LEU A 303 -8.21 -1.69 30.86
C LEU A 303 -7.91 -0.42 30.06
N ILE A 304 -6.63 -0.11 29.80
CA ILE A 304 -6.23 1.06 29.02
C ILE A 304 -6.83 1.03 27.59
N SER A 305 -6.94 -0.15 26.98
CA SER A 305 -7.47 -0.29 25.62
C SER A 305 -8.92 0.18 25.46
N LYS A 306 -9.66 0.32 26.55
CA LYS A 306 -11.04 0.81 26.58
C LYS A 306 -11.14 2.35 26.59
N HIS A 307 -10.02 3.05 26.75
CA HIS A 307 -9.95 4.50 26.83
C HIS A 307 -9.48 5.14 25.52
N TYR A 308 -9.88 6.38 25.31
CA TYR A 308 -9.41 7.20 24.19
C TYR A 308 -8.20 8.06 24.62
N ALA A 309 -7.45 8.53 23.63
CA ALA A 309 -6.48 9.58 23.87
C ALA A 309 -7.19 10.84 24.37
N GLY A 310 -6.66 11.43 25.45
CA GLY A 310 -7.27 12.57 26.13
C GLY A 310 -8.16 12.23 27.34
N ASP A 311 -8.56 10.97 27.50
CA ASP A 311 -9.32 10.55 28.68
C ASP A 311 -8.46 10.73 29.93
N GLU A 312 -9.08 11.27 31.00
CA GLU A 312 -8.49 11.37 32.33
C GLU A 312 -8.87 10.16 33.17
N VAL A 313 -7.87 9.55 33.80
CA VAL A 313 -8.02 8.39 34.68
C VAL A 313 -7.25 8.59 35.97
N THR A 314 -7.63 7.84 37.00
CA THR A 314 -6.93 7.80 38.28
C THR A 314 -6.18 6.48 38.40
N LEU A 315 -4.85 6.54 38.55
CA LEU A 315 -4.02 5.40 38.89
C LEU A 315 -3.68 5.37 40.38
N GLN A 316 -3.85 4.22 41.02
CA GLN A 316 -3.27 3.92 42.31
C GLN A 316 -2.01 3.08 42.10
N ILE A 317 -0.89 3.56 42.60
CA ILE A 317 0.42 2.94 42.43
C ILE A 317 1.08 2.69 43.78
N ALA A 318 1.74 1.54 43.94
CA ALA A 318 2.64 1.28 45.04
C ALA A 318 4.08 1.58 44.66
N ARG A 319 4.72 2.47 45.42
CA ARG A 319 6.14 2.85 45.29
C ARG A 319 6.88 2.56 46.58
N GLY A 320 7.58 1.45 46.64
CA GLY A 320 8.18 0.95 47.90
C GLY A 320 7.11 0.60 48.94
N LYS A 321 7.05 1.34 50.04
CA LYS A 321 6.04 1.15 51.10
C LYS A 321 4.86 2.14 51.03
N ASN A 322 4.88 3.03 50.03
CA ASN A 322 3.89 4.10 49.91
C ASN A 322 2.90 3.79 48.80
N THR A 323 1.62 4.09 49.06
CA THR A 323 0.59 4.10 48.00
C THR A 323 0.38 5.54 47.56
N LEU A 324 0.44 5.79 46.27
CA LEU A 324 0.26 7.09 45.65
C LEU A 324 -0.94 7.05 44.70
N THR A 325 -1.70 8.12 44.66
CA THR A 325 -2.81 8.31 43.70
C THR A 325 -2.42 9.39 42.70
N GLN A 326 -2.44 9.06 41.42
CA GLN A 326 -2.07 9.98 40.35
C GLN A 326 -3.22 10.12 39.34
N LYS A 327 -3.59 11.36 39.00
CA LYS A 327 -4.47 11.66 37.88
C LYS A 327 -3.62 11.72 36.59
N ILE A 328 -4.06 11.04 35.58
CA ILE A 328 -3.32 10.88 34.33
C ILE A 328 -4.25 11.14 33.16
N GLN A 329 -3.83 11.99 32.23
CA GLN A 329 -4.49 12.15 30.96
C GLN A 329 -3.76 11.33 29.92
N PHE A 330 -4.45 10.36 29.28
CA PHE A 330 -3.83 9.50 28.28
C PHE A 330 -3.35 10.28 27.06
N GLY A 331 -2.15 9.99 26.61
CA GLY A 331 -1.64 10.42 25.32
C GLY A 331 -2.21 9.62 24.15
N SER A 332 -1.82 10.00 22.92
CA SER A 332 -2.10 9.24 21.69
C SER A 332 -0.88 8.41 21.26
N TRP A 333 -1.13 7.33 20.57
CA TRP A 333 -0.11 6.51 19.92
C TRP A 333 0.65 7.30 18.87
#